data_d59c0c2c2d3ca0738bf1823115f30719
#
_entry.id   d59c0c2c2d3ca0738bf1823115f30719
#
_cell.length_a   1.000
_cell.length_b   1.000
_cell.length_c   1.000
_cell.angle_alpha   90.00
_cell.angle_beta   90.00
_cell.angle_gamma   90.00
#
_symmetry.space_group_name_H-M   'P 1'
#
loop_
_entity.id
_entity.type
_entity.pdbx_description
1 polymer ?
#
loop_
_entity_poly.entity_id
_entity_poly.type
_entity_poly.pdbx_seq_one_letter_code
_entity_poly.pdbx_strand_id
1 'polypeptide(L)'
;MTQQERLRYLLEGLVAECKEKYNEHIDIPVSEEEQFTLFRALCNIRPAGAMSAEWMKIEDEYLNTLAHEKGIVTINDMEEREPQIYLWQGDITRLAVKAIVNAANEQLLGCFLPNHKCIDNAIHTFAGIELRMACARMTEYMDMPEKTGVARMTYGFNLPASHVIHTVGPIVYDTVTDLEKEQLSSCYRSCLELANAYSLKSIAFCCISTGEFRFPNELAAQIAIDTVRRYLKETNSKIQVVFNVFKDIDYDIYNKLLG
;
A
#
# COMPACT_ATOMS: atom_id res chain seq x y z
N MET A 1 24.27 -10.33 -10.99
CA MET A 1 23.12 -11.08 -11.48
C MET A 1 22.26 -10.16 -12.34
N THR A 2 21.72 -10.66 -13.44
CA THR A 2 20.66 -9.99 -14.21
C THR A 2 19.35 -10.02 -13.43
N GLN A 3 18.35 -9.23 -13.83
CA GLN A 3 17.02 -9.26 -13.21
C GLN A 3 16.37 -10.65 -13.32
N GLN A 4 16.52 -11.30 -14.47
CA GLN A 4 15.99 -12.65 -14.66
C GLN A 4 16.68 -13.68 -13.76
N GLU A 5 18.01 -13.60 -13.59
CA GLU A 5 18.75 -14.47 -12.67
C GLU A 5 18.34 -14.23 -11.21
N ARG A 6 18.09 -12.96 -10.80
CA ARG A 6 17.58 -12.64 -9.47
C ARG A 6 16.20 -13.25 -9.24
N LEU A 7 15.27 -13.01 -10.16
CA LEU A 7 13.91 -13.57 -10.07
C LEU A 7 13.94 -15.10 -9.97
N ARG A 8 14.77 -15.75 -10.76
CA ARG A 8 14.94 -17.20 -10.73
C ARG A 8 15.45 -17.69 -9.39
N TYR A 9 16.49 -17.04 -8.85
CA TYR A 9 17.04 -17.35 -7.52
C TYR A 9 16.00 -17.18 -6.40
N LEU A 10 15.24 -16.10 -6.44
CA LEU A 10 14.18 -15.84 -5.46
C LEU A 10 13.09 -16.92 -5.51
N LEU A 11 12.69 -17.32 -6.70
CA LEU A 11 11.71 -18.39 -6.89
C LEU A 11 12.23 -19.75 -6.39
N GLU A 12 13.46 -20.10 -6.68
CA GLU A 12 14.07 -21.34 -6.20
C GLU A 12 14.07 -21.43 -4.67
N GLY A 13 14.35 -20.31 -3.97
CA GLY A 13 14.25 -20.22 -2.53
C GLY A 13 12.82 -20.40 -2.00
N LEU A 14 11.83 -19.74 -2.60
CA LEU A 14 10.43 -19.85 -2.19
C LEU A 14 9.86 -21.24 -2.44
N VAL A 15 10.17 -21.86 -3.58
CA VAL A 15 9.74 -23.22 -3.92
C VAL A 15 10.39 -24.24 -2.97
N ALA A 16 11.66 -24.05 -2.62
CA ALA A 16 12.33 -24.91 -1.64
C ALA A 16 11.67 -24.80 -0.26
N GLU A 17 11.31 -23.57 0.18
CA GLU A 17 10.57 -23.37 1.43
C GLU A 17 9.19 -24.04 1.41
N CYS A 18 8.45 -23.94 0.30
CA CYS A 18 7.15 -24.62 0.14
C CYS A 18 7.29 -26.14 0.22
N LYS A 19 8.31 -26.70 -0.42
CA LYS A 19 8.59 -28.13 -0.36
C LYS A 19 8.95 -28.59 1.06
N GLU A 20 9.79 -27.83 1.77
CA GLU A 20 10.21 -28.16 3.12
C GLU A 20 9.06 -28.08 4.13
N LYS A 21 8.29 -26.99 4.10
CA LYS A 21 7.26 -26.70 5.12
C LYS A 21 5.93 -27.40 4.85
N TYR A 22 5.55 -27.56 3.59
CA TYR A 22 4.22 -28.02 3.19
C TYR A 22 4.22 -29.30 2.37
N ASN A 23 5.41 -29.81 2.00
CA ASN A 23 5.58 -30.94 1.11
C ASN A 23 4.91 -30.73 -0.28
N GLU A 24 4.87 -29.45 -0.73
CA GLU A 24 4.32 -29.08 -2.03
C GLU A 24 5.44 -29.01 -3.06
N HIS A 25 5.16 -29.59 -4.25
CA HIS A 25 6.06 -29.49 -5.40
C HIS A 25 5.49 -28.46 -6.38
N ILE A 26 6.27 -27.41 -6.65
CA ILE A 26 5.89 -26.31 -7.52
C ILE A 26 6.92 -26.22 -8.66
N ASP A 27 6.45 -26.32 -9.89
CA ASP A 27 7.29 -26.13 -11.07
C ASP A 27 7.46 -24.64 -11.36
N ILE A 28 8.70 -24.22 -11.59
CA ILE A 28 9.00 -22.84 -11.97
C ILE A 28 8.81 -22.69 -13.49
N PRO A 29 7.93 -21.78 -13.93
CA PRO A 29 7.65 -21.55 -15.36
C PRO A 29 8.90 -21.10 -16.13
N VAL A 30 8.82 -21.19 -17.47
CA VAL A 30 9.91 -20.78 -18.36
C VAL A 30 9.85 -19.28 -18.66
N SER A 31 8.64 -18.72 -18.86
CA SER A 31 8.49 -17.31 -19.20
C SER A 31 8.69 -16.39 -17.98
N GLU A 32 9.32 -15.24 -18.18
CA GLU A 32 9.60 -14.27 -17.12
C GLU A 32 8.30 -13.69 -16.51
N GLU A 33 7.27 -13.48 -17.32
CA GLU A 33 5.95 -13.01 -16.87
C GLU A 33 5.28 -14.01 -15.92
N GLU A 34 5.31 -15.31 -16.28
CA GLU A 34 4.77 -16.37 -15.42
C GLU A 34 5.62 -16.55 -14.17
N GLN A 35 6.95 -16.39 -14.26
CA GLN A 35 7.85 -16.40 -13.11
C GLN A 35 7.52 -15.26 -12.14
N PHE A 36 7.31 -14.04 -12.62
CA PHE A 36 6.90 -12.92 -11.76
C PHE A 36 5.53 -13.17 -11.14
N THR A 37 4.59 -13.70 -11.89
CA THR A 37 3.26 -14.09 -11.39
C THR A 37 3.36 -15.13 -10.26
N LEU A 38 4.22 -16.14 -10.43
CA LEU A 38 4.48 -17.15 -9.39
C LEU A 38 5.19 -16.56 -8.19
N PHE A 39 6.21 -15.71 -8.38
CA PHE A 39 6.91 -15.01 -7.31
C PHE A 39 5.93 -14.21 -6.44
N ARG A 40 5.09 -13.40 -7.09
CA ARG A 40 4.06 -12.63 -6.42
C ARG A 40 3.09 -13.52 -5.64
N ALA A 41 2.59 -14.59 -6.25
CA ALA A 41 1.68 -15.53 -5.61
C ALA A 41 2.29 -16.14 -4.34
N LEU A 42 3.54 -16.62 -4.42
CA LEU A 42 4.23 -17.23 -3.30
C LEU A 42 4.52 -16.22 -2.17
N CYS A 43 4.96 -15.00 -2.50
CA CYS A 43 5.13 -13.93 -1.51
C CYS A 43 3.79 -13.53 -0.86
N ASN A 44 2.66 -13.57 -1.60
CA ASN A 44 1.36 -13.23 -1.03
C ASN A 44 0.91 -14.25 0.03
N ILE A 45 1.02 -15.55 -0.24
CA ILE A 45 0.56 -16.60 0.69
C ILE A 45 1.54 -16.88 1.83
N ARG A 46 2.79 -16.45 1.68
CA ARG A 46 3.85 -16.71 2.64
C ARG A 46 3.57 -16.00 3.98
N PRO A 47 3.56 -16.71 5.13
CA PRO A 47 3.47 -16.07 6.43
C PRO A 47 4.71 -15.20 6.72
N ALA A 48 4.59 -14.31 7.73
CA ALA A 48 5.72 -13.51 8.17
C ALA A 48 6.88 -14.39 8.66
N GLY A 49 8.09 -14.10 8.18
CA GLY A 49 9.31 -14.83 8.55
C GLY A 49 10.47 -14.43 7.67
N ALA A 50 11.68 -14.48 8.19
CA ALA A 50 12.89 -14.18 7.44
C ALA A 50 13.26 -15.33 6.49
N MET A 51 13.84 -14.98 5.35
CA MET A 51 14.64 -15.86 4.51
C MET A 51 16.12 -15.73 4.89
N SER A 52 17.03 -16.41 4.17
CA SER A 52 18.46 -16.19 4.37
C SER A 52 18.84 -14.73 4.07
N ALA A 53 19.88 -14.23 4.70
CA ALA A 53 20.35 -12.86 4.47
C ALA A 53 20.72 -12.61 2.99
N GLU A 54 21.23 -13.62 2.30
CA GLU A 54 21.53 -13.56 0.88
C GLU A 54 20.26 -13.44 0.03
N TRP A 55 19.23 -14.25 0.34
CA TRP A 55 17.95 -14.18 -0.35
C TRP A 55 17.30 -12.80 -0.20
N MET A 56 17.25 -12.28 1.03
CA MET A 56 16.68 -10.96 1.30
C MET A 56 17.42 -9.84 0.56
N LYS A 57 18.77 -9.90 0.55
CA LYS A 57 19.58 -8.96 -0.23
C LYS A 57 19.25 -9.00 -1.73
N ILE A 58 19.06 -10.20 -2.29
CA ILE A 58 18.72 -10.35 -3.71
C ILE A 58 17.29 -9.88 -3.98
N GLU A 59 16.34 -10.07 -3.05
CA GLU A 59 15.00 -9.48 -3.13
C GLU A 59 15.09 -7.97 -3.18
N ASP A 60 15.87 -7.33 -2.30
CA ASP A 60 16.07 -5.89 -2.28
C ASP A 60 16.62 -5.38 -3.63
N GLU A 61 17.68 -6.01 -4.14
CA GLU A 61 18.27 -5.66 -5.43
C GLU A 61 17.27 -5.83 -6.58
N TYR A 62 16.45 -6.90 -6.56
CA TYR A 62 15.44 -7.17 -7.57
C TYR A 62 14.32 -6.12 -7.54
N LEU A 63 13.71 -5.89 -6.37
CA LEU A 63 12.57 -5.00 -6.23
C LEU A 63 12.94 -3.53 -6.44
N ASN A 64 14.11 -3.10 -5.94
CA ASN A 64 14.62 -1.74 -6.18
C ASN A 64 14.86 -1.49 -7.69
N THR A 65 15.47 -2.44 -8.39
CA THR A 65 15.67 -2.33 -9.84
C THR A 65 14.32 -2.26 -10.55
N LEU A 66 13.39 -3.14 -10.19
CA LEU A 66 12.03 -3.16 -10.76
C LEU A 66 11.27 -1.83 -10.52
N ALA A 67 11.41 -1.21 -9.35
CA ALA A 67 10.82 0.10 -9.06
C ALA A 67 11.38 1.20 -10.00
N HIS A 68 12.69 1.19 -10.25
CA HIS A 68 13.32 2.11 -11.20
C HIS A 68 12.88 1.87 -12.65
N GLU A 69 12.78 0.62 -13.08
CA GLU A 69 12.30 0.25 -14.43
C GLU A 69 10.85 0.66 -14.67
N LYS A 70 9.99 0.55 -13.65
CA LYS A 70 8.61 1.05 -13.69
C LYS A 70 8.52 2.58 -13.76
N GLY A 71 9.58 3.28 -13.42
CA GLY A 71 9.66 4.73 -13.34
C GLY A 71 9.11 5.27 -12.02
N ILE A 72 9.97 5.91 -11.25
CA ILE A 72 9.64 6.57 -9.98
C ILE A 72 9.02 7.93 -10.28
N VAL A 73 7.97 8.29 -9.54
CA VAL A 73 7.23 9.54 -9.67
C VAL A 73 7.35 10.35 -8.38
N THR A 74 7.71 11.61 -8.50
CA THR A 74 7.83 12.55 -7.38
C THR A 74 6.68 13.56 -7.39
N ILE A 75 6.49 14.30 -6.31
CA ILE A 75 5.49 15.38 -6.26
C ILE A 75 5.77 16.47 -7.32
N ASN A 76 7.03 16.69 -7.68
CA ASN A 76 7.39 17.66 -8.72
C ASN A 76 6.91 17.26 -10.13
N ASP A 77 6.55 16.01 -10.32
CA ASP A 77 6.00 15.48 -11.58
C ASP A 77 4.46 15.60 -11.63
N MET A 78 3.84 16.18 -10.59
CA MET A 78 2.39 16.27 -10.43
C MET A 78 1.91 17.71 -10.47
N GLU A 79 0.66 17.91 -10.91
CA GLU A 79 -0.01 19.19 -10.86
C GLU A 79 -0.64 19.42 -9.49
N GLU A 80 -0.33 20.56 -8.86
CA GLU A 80 -0.99 21.01 -7.65
C GLU A 80 -2.39 21.53 -8.01
N ARG A 81 -3.42 20.92 -7.44
CA ARG A 81 -4.83 21.29 -7.67
C ARG A 81 -5.31 22.38 -6.72
N GLU A 82 -4.91 22.29 -5.49
CA GLU A 82 -5.11 23.28 -4.43
C GLU A 82 -3.83 23.38 -3.60
N PRO A 83 -3.63 24.44 -2.82
CA PRO A 83 -2.43 24.56 -1.98
C PRO A 83 -2.18 23.31 -1.17
N GLN A 84 -1.04 22.64 -1.41
CA GLN A 84 -0.58 21.39 -0.79
C GLN A 84 -1.38 20.13 -1.21
N ILE A 85 -2.34 20.21 -2.13
CA ILE A 85 -3.16 19.08 -2.57
C ILE A 85 -2.88 18.77 -4.04
N TYR A 86 -2.53 17.53 -4.31
CA TYR A 86 -2.16 16.99 -5.63
C TYR A 86 -3.09 15.84 -6.00
N LEU A 87 -3.34 15.68 -7.28
CA LEU A 87 -4.05 14.52 -7.84
C LEU A 87 -3.11 13.80 -8.80
N TRP A 88 -2.96 12.49 -8.62
CA TRP A 88 -2.15 11.68 -9.51
C TRP A 88 -2.83 10.34 -9.79
N GLN A 89 -2.86 9.95 -11.07
CA GLN A 89 -3.41 8.66 -11.50
C GLN A 89 -2.28 7.69 -11.84
N GLY A 90 -2.24 6.56 -11.13
CA GLY A 90 -1.26 5.51 -11.38
C GLY A 90 -1.02 4.57 -10.20
N ASP A 91 0.02 3.77 -10.32
CA ASP A 91 0.42 2.78 -9.31
C ASP A 91 1.13 3.45 -8.13
N ILE A 92 0.47 3.51 -6.98
CA ILE A 92 0.97 4.15 -5.74
C ILE A 92 2.36 3.64 -5.32
N THR A 93 2.72 2.41 -5.70
CA THR A 93 4.02 1.81 -5.38
C THR A 93 5.19 2.46 -6.14
N ARG A 94 4.90 3.38 -7.07
CA ARG A 94 5.91 4.18 -7.80
C ARG A 94 6.19 5.54 -7.16
N LEU A 95 5.42 5.93 -6.13
CA LEU A 95 5.49 7.28 -5.57
C LEU A 95 6.65 7.47 -4.60
N ALA A 96 7.55 8.38 -4.91
CA ALA A 96 8.63 8.82 -4.02
C ALA A 96 8.15 9.94 -3.09
N VAL A 97 7.23 9.61 -2.22
CA VAL A 97 6.71 10.48 -1.15
C VAL A 97 7.21 10.00 0.21
N LYS A 98 6.96 10.78 1.28
CA LYS A 98 7.41 10.37 2.63
C LYS A 98 6.58 9.23 3.20
N ALA A 99 5.28 9.16 2.88
CA ALA A 99 4.45 8.02 3.21
C ALA A 99 3.41 7.76 2.11
N ILE A 100 3.13 6.49 1.83
CA ILE A 100 1.93 6.05 1.12
C ILE A 100 0.96 5.42 2.11
N VAL A 101 -0.34 5.54 1.86
CA VAL A 101 -1.37 4.92 2.69
C VAL A 101 -1.81 3.60 2.09
N ASN A 102 -1.77 2.56 2.91
CA ASN A 102 -2.29 1.24 2.60
C ASN A 102 -3.70 1.08 3.19
N ALA A 103 -4.69 0.80 2.35
CA ALA A 103 -6.00 0.34 2.78
C ALA A 103 -5.91 -1.14 3.17
N ALA A 104 -5.56 -1.38 4.42
CA ALA A 104 -5.27 -2.69 4.98
C ALA A 104 -6.55 -3.41 5.44
N ASN A 105 -6.44 -4.71 5.65
CA ASN A 105 -7.41 -5.47 6.43
C ASN A 105 -7.13 -5.36 7.94
N GLU A 106 -8.09 -5.80 8.75
CA GLU A 106 -8.02 -5.70 10.23
C GLU A 106 -6.89 -6.53 10.88
N GLN A 107 -6.26 -7.45 10.13
CA GLN A 107 -5.10 -8.22 10.64
C GLN A 107 -3.79 -7.48 10.41
N LEU A 108 -3.75 -6.47 9.54
CA LEU A 108 -2.57 -5.67 9.15
C LEU A 108 -1.41 -6.50 8.55
N LEU A 109 -1.62 -7.76 8.22
CA LEU A 109 -0.59 -8.68 7.72
C LEU A 109 -0.51 -8.76 6.18
N GLY A 110 -1.21 -7.88 5.49
CA GLY A 110 -1.32 -7.90 4.04
C GLY A 110 -2.38 -8.86 3.52
N CYS A 111 -2.60 -8.84 2.22
CA CYS A 111 -3.55 -9.72 1.56
C CYS A 111 -2.89 -11.06 1.22
N PHE A 112 -3.47 -12.16 1.73
CA PHE A 112 -2.98 -13.53 1.49
C PHE A 112 -3.58 -14.20 0.24
N LEU A 113 -4.42 -13.50 -0.52
CA LEU A 113 -4.95 -14.06 -1.78
C LEU A 113 -3.90 -13.95 -2.89
N PRO A 114 -3.50 -15.06 -3.53
CA PRO A 114 -2.49 -15.06 -4.58
C PRO A 114 -2.86 -14.12 -5.73
N ASN A 115 -1.96 -13.25 -6.12
CA ASN A 115 -2.13 -12.31 -7.24
C ASN A 115 -3.39 -11.42 -7.16
N HIS A 116 -3.93 -11.21 -5.96
CA HIS A 116 -5.09 -10.35 -5.79
C HIS A 116 -4.79 -8.91 -6.24
N LYS A 117 -5.77 -8.27 -6.88
CA LYS A 117 -5.60 -6.92 -7.48
C LYS A 117 -5.91 -5.78 -6.50
N CYS A 118 -5.89 -6.03 -5.18
CA CYS A 118 -6.06 -4.96 -4.19
C CYS A 118 -4.73 -4.24 -3.93
N ILE A 119 -4.84 -3.04 -3.38
CA ILE A 119 -3.69 -2.21 -3.06
C ILE A 119 -2.80 -2.82 -1.98
N ASP A 120 -3.40 -3.46 -0.98
CA ASP A 120 -2.69 -4.14 0.11
C ASP A 120 -1.77 -5.24 -0.42
N ASN A 121 -2.25 -6.05 -1.38
CA ASN A 121 -1.45 -7.05 -2.07
C ASN A 121 -0.29 -6.41 -2.86
N ALA A 122 -0.56 -5.32 -3.60
CA ALA A 122 0.45 -4.64 -4.39
C ALA A 122 1.54 -4.03 -3.50
N ILE A 123 1.17 -3.32 -2.45
CA ILE A 123 2.12 -2.70 -1.51
C ILE A 123 3.01 -3.76 -0.87
N HIS A 124 2.43 -4.87 -0.35
CA HIS A 124 3.22 -5.94 0.24
C HIS A 124 4.13 -6.65 -0.77
N THR A 125 3.69 -6.81 -2.02
CA THR A 125 4.53 -7.40 -3.07
C THR A 125 5.76 -6.54 -3.36
N PHE A 126 5.56 -5.23 -3.57
CA PHE A 126 6.66 -4.34 -4.00
C PHE A 126 7.51 -3.79 -2.85
N ALA A 127 7.02 -3.85 -1.61
CA ALA A 127 7.83 -3.59 -0.43
C ALA A 127 8.79 -4.76 -0.09
N GLY A 128 8.45 -5.98 -0.51
CA GLY A 128 9.17 -7.20 -0.14
C GLY A 128 8.67 -7.85 1.16
N ILE A 129 9.25 -9.02 1.50
CA ILE A 129 8.78 -9.82 2.66
C ILE A 129 8.99 -9.11 4.00
N GLU A 130 9.91 -8.16 4.08
CA GLU A 130 10.20 -7.43 5.31
C GLU A 130 9.01 -6.59 5.79
N LEU A 131 8.16 -6.09 4.87
CA LEU A 131 6.97 -5.33 5.26
C LEU A 131 6.03 -6.19 6.12
N ARG A 132 5.73 -7.41 5.69
CA ARG A 132 4.88 -8.33 6.47
C ARG A 132 5.54 -8.71 7.80
N MET A 133 6.84 -8.89 7.82
CA MET A 133 7.59 -9.14 9.06
C MET A 133 7.49 -7.95 10.02
N ALA A 134 7.60 -6.72 9.53
CA ALA A 134 7.43 -5.50 10.33
C ALA A 134 6.00 -5.38 10.87
N CYS A 135 5.00 -5.65 10.04
CA CYS A 135 3.60 -5.69 10.45
C CYS A 135 3.36 -6.74 11.53
N ALA A 136 3.87 -7.97 11.38
CA ALA A 136 3.74 -9.03 12.37
C ALA A 136 4.37 -8.64 13.72
N ARG A 137 5.58 -8.06 13.70
CA ARG A 137 6.20 -7.55 14.94
C ARG A 137 5.40 -6.43 15.59
N MET A 138 4.79 -5.55 14.79
CA MET A 138 3.94 -4.47 15.29
C MET A 138 2.67 -5.04 15.95
N THR A 139 2.00 -6.00 15.33
CA THR A 139 0.75 -6.57 15.81
C THR A 139 0.91 -7.52 17.00
N GLU A 140 2.12 -8.04 17.25
CA GLU A 140 2.41 -8.92 18.40
C GLU A 140 2.07 -8.28 19.76
N TYR A 141 2.14 -6.96 19.86
CA TYR A 141 1.90 -6.20 21.10
C TYR A 141 0.65 -5.32 21.02
N MET A 142 -0.28 -5.64 20.14
CA MET A 142 -1.51 -4.88 19.94
C MET A 142 -2.75 -5.69 20.25
N ASP A 143 -3.82 -5.01 20.64
CA ASP A 143 -5.15 -5.60 20.69
C ASP A 143 -5.66 -5.79 19.25
N MET A 144 -5.73 -7.02 18.82
CA MET A 144 -6.22 -7.38 17.49
C MET A 144 -7.66 -7.92 17.56
N PRO A 145 -8.49 -7.72 16.53
CA PRO A 145 -8.21 -7.05 15.25
C PRO A 145 -8.08 -5.53 15.38
N GLU A 146 -7.34 -4.90 14.44
CA GLU A 146 -7.20 -3.44 14.41
C GLU A 146 -8.54 -2.75 14.15
N LYS A 147 -8.77 -1.66 14.85
CA LYS A 147 -10.03 -0.89 14.74
C LYS A 147 -10.06 -0.07 13.45
N THR A 148 -11.25 0.00 12.85
CA THR A 148 -11.50 0.88 11.70
C THR A 148 -11.20 2.33 12.05
N GLY A 149 -10.50 3.04 11.16
CA GLY A 149 -10.18 4.46 11.32
C GLY A 149 -8.88 4.75 12.07
N VAL A 150 -8.16 3.74 12.56
CA VAL A 150 -6.85 3.88 13.22
C VAL A 150 -5.74 3.78 12.18
N ALA A 151 -4.65 4.52 12.38
CA ALA A 151 -3.46 4.49 11.53
C ALA A 151 -2.25 3.89 12.26
N ARG A 152 -1.48 3.05 11.55
CA ARG A 152 -0.22 2.46 11.99
C ARG A 152 0.85 2.69 10.94
N MET A 153 2.11 2.71 11.31
CA MET A 153 3.18 3.02 10.37
C MET A 153 4.32 2.00 10.43
N THR A 154 4.80 1.64 9.26
CA THR A 154 6.03 0.86 9.06
C THR A 154 6.98 1.62 8.12
N TYR A 155 8.22 1.13 7.97
CA TYR A 155 9.08 1.54 6.86
C TYR A 155 8.52 1.06 5.52
N GLY A 156 8.93 1.73 4.43
CA GLY A 156 8.53 1.38 3.05
C GLY A 156 9.36 0.26 2.42
N PHE A 157 10.50 -0.08 3.03
CA PHE A 157 11.45 -1.08 2.52
C PHE A 157 11.84 -0.81 1.06
N ASN A 158 11.54 -1.70 0.12
CA ASN A 158 11.90 -1.55 -1.29
C ASN A 158 11.00 -0.59 -2.09
N LEU A 159 10.00 0.03 -1.46
CA LEU A 159 9.20 1.07 -2.10
C LEU A 159 9.99 2.39 -2.20
N PRO A 160 9.76 3.21 -3.24
CA PRO A 160 10.27 4.58 -3.29
C PRO A 160 9.79 5.46 -2.12
N ALA A 161 8.61 5.16 -1.57
CA ALA A 161 8.09 5.81 -0.37
C ALA A 161 8.86 5.37 0.88
N SER A 162 9.23 6.34 1.74
CA SER A 162 9.99 6.04 2.97
C SER A 162 9.21 5.21 3.99
N HIS A 163 7.87 5.37 4.02
CA HIS A 163 6.98 4.72 4.98
C HIS A 163 5.69 4.24 4.32
N VAL A 164 5.07 3.24 4.95
CA VAL A 164 3.68 2.84 4.68
C VAL A 164 2.85 3.12 5.93
N ILE A 165 1.76 3.86 5.77
CA ILE A 165 0.77 4.05 6.81
C ILE A 165 -0.41 3.13 6.51
N HIS A 166 -0.68 2.20 7.42
CA HIS A 166 -1.75 1.21 7.30
C HIS A 166 -2.97 1.72 8.03
N THR A 167 -4.13 1.69 7.39
CA THR A 167 -5.42 2.00 8.02
C THR A 167 -6.50 1.05 7.53
N VAL A 168 -7.40 0.67 8.42
CA VAL A 168 -8.54 -0.20 8.10
C VAL A 168 -9.74 0.68 7.83
N GLY A 169 -10.21 0.68 6.59
CA GLY A 169 -11.41 1.41 6.21
C GLY A 169 -12.71 0.70 6.60
N PRO A 170 -13.85 1.41 6.61
CA PRO A 170 -15.17 0.80 6.85
C PRO A 170 -15.60 -0.10 5.68
N ILE A 171 -16.31 -1.19 6.03
CA ILE A 171 -16.97 -2.08 5.07
C ILE A 171 -18.44 -1.67 4.96
N VAL A 172 -18.92 -1.45 3.75
CA VAL A 172 -20.34 -1.15 3.49
C VAL A 172 -21.05 -2.43 3.02
N TYR A 173 -22.02 -2.88 3.79
CA TYR A 173 -22.80 -4.08 3.47
C TYR A 173 -24.01 -3.74 2.59
N ASP A 174 -24.80 -2.77 2.99
CA ASP A 174 -26.04 -2.35 2.27
C ASP A 174 -25.98 -0.86 1.88
N THR A 175 -26.16 0.02 2.85
CA THR A 175 -26.16 1.48 2.68
C THR A 175 -25.17 2.12 3.62
N VAL A 176 -24.54 3.20 3.16
CA VAL A 176 -23.61 3.98 4.00
C VAL A 176 -24.40 4.71 5.08
N THR A 177 -24.06 4.43 6.34
CA THR A 177 -24.58 5.17 7.49
C THR A 177 -23.62 6.29 7.92
N ASP A 178 -24.03 7.09 8.90
CA ASP A 178 -23.14 8.14 9.44
C ASP A 178 -21.92 7.53 10.15
N LEU A 179 -22.04 6.32 10.70
CA LEU A 179 -20.91 5.61 11.30
C LEU A 179 -19.80 5.32 10.27
N GLU A 180 -20.12 4.75 9.10
CA GLU A 180 -19.11 4.47 8.07
C GLU A 180 -18.52 5.76 7.49
N LYS A 181 -19.30 6.86 7.40
CA LYS A 181 -18.76 8.18 7.01
C LYS A 181 -17.75 8.71 8.02
N GLU A 182 -18.07 8.64 9.31
CA GLU A 182 -17.17 9.03 10.40
C GLU A 182 -15.90 8.17 10.42
N GLN A 183 -16.05 6.86 10.27
CA GLN A 183 -14.93 5.92 10.21
C GLN A 183 -14.01 6.20 9.01
N LEU A 184 -14.57 6.48 7.84
CA LEU A 184 -13.77 6.83 6.67
C LEU A 184 -13.03 8.16 6.88
N SER A 185 -13.69 9.18 7.41
CA SER A 185 -13.05 10.45 7.78
C SER A 185 -11.94 10.22 8.81
N SER A 186 -12.15 9.33 9.79
CA SER A 186 -11.12 8.95 10.78
C SER A 186 -9.89 8.34 10.14
N CYS A 187 -10.03 7.50 9.10
CA CYS A 187 -8.89 6.95 8.36
C CYS A 187 -7.98 8.04 7.81
N TYR A 188 -8.54 9.03 7.12
CA TYR A 188 -7.76 10.14 6.56
C TYR A 188 -7.14 11.00 7.66
N ARG A 189 -7.92 11.34 8.68
CA ARG A 189 -7.45 12.17 9.79
C ARG A 189 -6.32 11.51 10.58
N SER A 190 -6.49 10.27 11.00
CA SER A 190 -5.47 9.54 11.77
C SER A 190 -4.17 9.34 11.01
N CYS A 191 -4.24 9.09 9.69
CA CYS A 191 -3.06 9.03 8.83
C CYS A 191 -2.32 10.37 8.79
N LEU A 192 -3.04 11.50 8.66
CA LEU A 192 -2.44 12.84 8.67
C LEU A 192 -1.85 13.19 10.03
N GLU A 193 -2.54 12.87 11.12
CA GLU A 193 -2.04 13.09 12.49
C GLU A 193 -0.75 12.30 12.74
N LEU A 194 -0.72 11.03 12.31
CA LEU A 194 0.46 10.18 12.43
C LEU A 194 1.62 10.71 11.57
N ALA A 195 1.36 11.07 10.31
CA ALA A 195 2.37 11.66 9.44
C ALA A 195 2.94 12.96 10.01
N ASN A 196 2.09 13.81 10.59
CA ASN A 196 2.50 15.07 11.22
C ASN A 196 3.31 14.84 12.49
N ALA A 197 2.93 13.86 13.32
CA ALA A 197 3.67 13.48 14.54
C ALA A 197 5.11 13.03 14.22
N TYR A 198 5.31 12.37 13.09
CA TYR A 198 6.63 12.00 12.57
C TYR A 198 7.29 13.05 11.67
N SER A 199 6.71 14.24 11.58
CA SER A 199 7.22 15.37 10.77
C SER A 199 7.42 15.01 9.29
N LEU A 200 6.62 14.11 8.75
CA LEU A 200 6.64 13.75 7.34
C LEU A 200 6.16 14.93 6.48
N LYS A 201 6.81 15.14 5.34
CA LYS A 201 6.54 16.30 4.47
C LYS A 201 5.53 16.01 3.39
N SER A 202 5.24 14.74 3.12
CA SER A 202 4.29 14.33 2.10
C SER A 202 3.65 12.99 2.42
N ILE A 203 2.38 12.84 2.01
CA ILE A 203 1.59 11.62 2.15
C ILE A 203 0.75 11.42 0.89
N ALA A 204 0.67 10.17 0.41
CA ALA A 204 -0.22 9.81 -0.69
C ALA A 204 -1.30 8.84 -0.21
N PHE A 205 -2.55 9.21 -0.43
CA PHE A 205 -3.71 8.40 -0.11
C PHE A 205 -4.21 7.63 -1.33
N CYS A 206 -4.51 6.36 -1.16
CA CYS A 206 -5.34 5.62 -2.10
C CYS A 206 -6.83 5.89 -1.84
N CYS A 207 -7.70 5.38 -2.73
CA CYS A 207 -9.16 5.44 -2.56
C CYS A 207 -9.61 4.43 -1.49
N ILE A 208 -9.53 4.82 -0.21
CA ILE A 208 -9.83 3.95 0.94
C ILE A 208 -11.28 3.44 0.85
N SER A 209 -11.48 2.15 1.06
CA SER A 209 -12.77 1.44 1.09
C SER A 209 -13.55 1.35 -0.22
N THR A 210 -13.11 1.95 -1.34
CA THR A 210 -13.89 1.97 -2.61
C THR A 210 -13.75 0.70 -3.46
N GLY A 211 -12.90 -0.24 -3.06
CA GLY A 211 -12.73 -1.54 -3.70
C GLY A 211 -13.61 -2.62 -3.04
N GLU A 212 -12.96 -3.59 -2.44
CA GLU A 212 -13.61 -4.74 -1.79
C GLU A 212 -14.59 -4.34 -0.67
N PHE A 213 -14.37 -3.18 -0.02
CA PHE A 213 -15.20 -2.68 1.07
C PHE A 213 -16.42 -1.88 0.60
N ARG A 214 -16.62 -1.72 -0.70
CA ARG A 214 -17.85 -1.25 -1.38
C ARG A 214 -18.34 0.15 -0.97
N PHE A 215 -17.48 1.01 -0.45
CA PHE A 215 -17.86 2.39 -0.19
C PHE A 215 -18.07 3.11 -1.53
N PRO A 216 -19.20 3.85 -1.75
CA PRO A 216 -19.46 4.55 -3.02
C PRO A 216 -18.34 5.57 -3.32
N ASN A 217 -17.76 5.50 -4.52
CA ASN A 217 -16.57 6.25 -4.92
C ASN A 217 -16.76 7.78 -4.79
N GLU A 218 -17.87 8.34 -5.26
CA GLU A 218 -18.13 9.79 -5.20
C GLU A 218 -18.23 10.29 -3.75
N LEU A 219 -18.96 9.56 -2.89
CA LEU A 219 -19.09 9.92 -1.48
C LEU A 219 -17.77 9.74 -0.73
N ALA A 220 -17.02 8.68 -1.04
CA ALA A 220 -15.68 8.46 -0.44
C ALA A 220 -14.70 9.59 -0.81
N ALA A 221 -14.67 10.00 -2.07
CA ALA A 221 -13.83 11.09 -2.54
C ALA A 221 -14.19 12.43 -1.86
N GLN A 222 -15.50 12.73 -1.73
CA GLN A 222 -15.96 13.92 -1.03
C GLN A 222 -15.49 13.93 0.44
N ILE A 223 -15.67 12.81 1.16
CA ILE A 223 -15.23 12.69 2.57
C ILE A 223 -13.71 12.83 2.67
N ALA A 224 -12.96 12.21 1.76
CA ALA A 224 -11.50 12.30 1.72
C ALA A 224 -11.02 13.75 1.58
N ILE A 225 -11.52 14.44 0.56
CA ILE A 225 -11.15 15.82 0.24
C ILE A 225 -11.53 16.77 1.38
N ASP A 226 -12.77 16.67 1.88
CA ASP A 226 -13.25 17.52 2.97
C ASP A 226 -12.47 17.31 4.27
N THR A 227 -12.08 16.05 4.55
CA THR A 227 -11.28 15.73 5.74
C THR A 227 -9.86 16.30 5.62
N VAL A 228 -9.23 16.16 4.47
CA VAL A 228 -7.89 16.72 4.21
C VAL A 228 -7.91 18.24 4.28
N ARG A 229 -8.85 18.91 3.58
CA ARG A 229 -9.00 20.38 3.60
C ARG A 229 -9.19 20.90 5.03
N ARG A 230 -10.07 20.24 5.79
CA ARG A 230 -10.36 20.60 7.20
C ARG A 230 -9.11 20.44 8.04
N TYR A 231 -8.40 19.30 7.94
CA TYR A 231 -7.18 19.05 8.70
C TYR A 231 -6.10 20.09 8.43
N LEU A 232 -5.81 20.38 7.15
CA LEU A 232 -4.80 21.37 6.77
C LEU A 232 -5.13 22.76 7.32
N LYS A 233 -6.41 23.15 7.27
CA LYS A 233 -6.90 24.43 7.79
C LYS A 233 -6.82 24.52 9.33
N GLU A 234 -7.26 23.48 10.05
CA GLU A 234 -7.29 23.45 11.51
C GLU A 234 -5.89 23.43 12.13
N THR A 235 -4.97 22.69 11.52
CA THR A 235 -3.63 22.48 12.07
C THR A 235 -2.57 23.41 11.50
N ASN A 236 -2.88 24.15 10.44
CA ASN A 236 -1.92 24.92 9.64
C ASN A 236 -0.71 24.07 9.19
N SER A 237 -0.93 22.76 9.03
CA SER A 237 0.10 21.82 8.59
C SER A 237 0.58 22.17 7.18
N LYS A 238 1.86 21.91 6.90
CA LYS A 238 2.48 22.13 5.60
C LYS A 238 2.74 20.82 4.86
N ILE A 239 2.10 19.73 5.30
CA ILE A 239 2.21 18.44 4.64
C ILE A 239 1.59 18.49 3.23
N GLN A 240 2.31 17.99 2.25
CA GLN A 240 1.81 17.82 0.89
C GLN A 240 1.00 16.52 0.81
N VAL A 241 -0.22 16.61 0.28
CA VAL A 241 -1.15 15.48 0.21
C VAL A 241 -1.41 15.14 -1.26
N VAL A 242 -1.13 13.90 -1.63
CA VAL A 242 -1.45 13.36 -2.95
C VAL A 242 -2.67 12.46 -2.83
N PHE A 243 -3.73 12.77 -3.55
CA PHE A 243 -4.79 11.79 -3.83
C PHE A 243 -4.34 10.94 -5.02
N ASN A 244 -3.96 9.70 -4.70
CA ASN A 244 -3.60 8.72 -5.71
C ASN A 244 -4.83 7.91 -6.10
N VAL A 245 -5.19 7.98 -7.35
CA VAL A 245 -6.27 7.22 -7.96
C VAL A 245 -5.71 6.23 -8.99
N PHE A 246 -6.37 5.12 -9.20
CA PHE A 246 -5.94 4.11 -10.15
C PHE A 246 -6.88 3.97 -11.36
N LYS A 247 -8.20 4.00 -11.11
CA LYS A 247 -9.22 3.84 -12.12
C LYS A 247 -9.63 5.20 -12.69
N ASP A 248 -10.04 5.24 -13.97
CA ASP A 248 -10.51 6.46 -14.63
C ASP A 248 -11.71 7.07 -13.91
N ILE A 249 -12.66 6.23 -13.45
CA ILE A 249 -13.81 6.71 -12.69
C ILE A 249 -13.41 7.48 -11.42
N ASP A 250 -12.39 7.02 -10.71
CA ASP A 250 -11.90 7.72 -9.51
C ASP A 250 -11.20 9.02 -9.90
N TYR A 251 -10.41 9.00 -11.00
CA TYR A 251 -9.79 10.22 -11.52
C TYR A 251 -10.82 11.29 -11.89
N ASP A 252 -11.85 10.93 -12.62
CA ASP A 252 -12.90 11.86 -13.03
C ASP A 252 -13.64 12.48 -11.84
N ILE A 253 -13.93 11.66 -10.81
CA ILE A 253 -14.55 12.13 -9.57
C ILE A 253 -13.64 13.13 -8.84
N TYR A 254 -12.39 12.78 -8.58
CA TYR A 254 -11.46 13.65 -7.87
C TYR A 254 -11.14 14.91 -8.68
N ASN A 255 -10.96 14.79 -9.99
CA ASN A 255 -10.73 15.92 -10.88
C ASN A 255 -11.89 16.92 -10.87
N LYS A 256 -13.14 16.44 -10.83
CA LYS A 256 -14.34 17.29 -10.72
C LYS A 256 -14.45 17.98 -9.35
N LEU A 257 -14.06 17.31 -8.27
CA LEU A 257 -14.18 17.82 -6.90
C LEU A 257 -13.06 18.79 -6.50
N LEU A 258 -11.89 18.65 -7.11
CA LEU A 258 -10.72 19.50 -6.86
C LEU A 258 -10.61 20.68 -7.85
N GLY A 259 -11.35 20.68 -8.95
CA GLY A 259 -11.38 21.74 -9.99
C GLY A 259 -10.34 21.43 -11.06
#